data_b3b4cd47a5419fcf14a497ad8c78f6cd
#
_entry.id   b3b4cd47a5419fcf14a497ad8c78f6cd
#
_cell.length_a   1.000
_cell.length_b   1.000
_cell.length_c   1.000
_cell.angle_alpha   90.00
_cell.angle_beta   90.00
_cell.angle_gamma   90.00
#
_symmetry.space_group_name_H-M   'P 1'
#
loop_
_entity.id
_entity.type
_entity.pdbx_description
1 polymer ?
#
loop_
_entity_poly.entity_id
_entity_poly.type
_entity_poly.pdbx_seq_one_letter_code
_entity_poly.pdbx_strand_id
1 'polypeptide(L)'
;VIVAVIDEPVQITHPDLRANIWSNPKNSQEHGYNFWDDTPELDWKSVGGDDRNPEYADHGTHVAGVIAAVNNNGRGVCGIAGGRSNSGGVRIMSCQIMGNSTTGGKGNPTVKAFEYAWTNGAIIAQNSWGYNLETADGTKITPEEFEREWKSNYGIMRDAIDTFVRGAGTRNPNSPLPVSYT
;
A
#
# COMPACT_ATOMS: atom_id res chain seq x y z
N VAL A 1 14.81 -4.08 4.28
CA VAL A 1 13.94 -3.79 3.14
C VAL A 1 12.64 -3.20 3.66
N ILE A 2 12.15 -2.12 3.05
CA ILE A 2 10.84 -1.51 3.35
C ILE A 2 9.92 -1.80 2.17
N VAL A 3 8.74 -2.34 2.48
CA VAL A 3 7.65 -2.58 1.53
C VAL A 3 6.50 -1.64 1.88
N ALA A 4 6.16 -0.73 0.98
CA ALA A 4 4.96 0.09 1.11
C ALA A 4 3.75 -0.73 0.65
N VAL A 5 2.77 -0.90 1.51
CA VAL A 5 1.46 -1.46 1.18
C VAL A 5 0.54 -0.28 0.91
N ILE A 6 0.31 -0.02 -0.39
CA ILE A 6 -0.55 1.07 -0.88
C ILE A 6 -1.94 0.45 -1.10
N ASP A 7 -2.80 0.55 -0.09
CA ASP A 7 -4.03 -0.24 -0.01
C ASP A 7 -4.99 0.37 1.03
N GLU A 8 -5.93 -0.42 1.52
CA GLU A 8 -6.58 -0.19 2.80
C GLU A 8 -5.53 -0.13 3.93
N PRO A 9 -5.86 0.47 5.09
CA PRO A 9 -4.91 0.56 6.19
C PRO A 9 -4.52 -0.81 6.74
N VAL A 10 -3.25 -0.95 7.12
CA VAL A 10 -2.75 -2.13 7.82
C VAL A 10 -2.98 -1.97 9.32
N GLN A 11 -3.52 -3.00 9.97
CA GLN A 11 -3.59 -3.07 11.43
C GLN A 11 -2.19 -3.19 12.03
N ILE A 12 -1.56 -2.06 12.30
CA ILE A 12 -0.17 -1.98 12.77
C ILE A 12 0.07 -2.65 14.14
N THR A 13 -1.00 -2.84 14.91
CA THR A 13 -0.97 -3.53 16.22
C THR A 13 -1.20 -5.04 16.13
N HIS A 14 -1.45 -5.57 14.92
CA HIS A 14 -1.73 -6.99 14.72
C HIS A 14 -0.60 -7.86 15.30
N PRO A 15 -0.90 -8.84 16.16
CA PRO A 15 0.11 -9.58 16.93
C PRO A 15 1.11 -10.34 16.05
N ASP A 16 0.74 -10.69 14.82
CA ASP A 16 1.59 -11.41 13.85
C ASP A 16 2.36 -10.48 12.90
N LEU A 17 2.07 -9.17 12.91
CA LEU A 17 2.69 -8.16 12.04
C LEU A 17 3.52 -7.13 12.77
N ARG A 18 3.18 -6.77 14.01
CA ARG A 18 3.72 -5.62 14.74
C ARG A 18 5.25 -5.56 14.78
N ALA A 19 5.94 -6.70 14.81
CA ALA A 19 7.40 -6.75 14.83
C ALA A 19 8.03 -6.39 13.48
N ASN A 20 7.25 -6.46 12.40
CA ASN A 20 7.65 -6.16 11.03
C ASN A 20 7.01 -4.86 10.50
N ILE A 21 6.34 -4.08 11.35
CA ILE A 21 5.85 -2.76 10.96
C ILE A 21 7.03 -1.79 10.89
N TRP A 22 7.01 -0.96 9.86
CA TRP A 22 7.94 0.14 9.71
C TRP A 22 7.63 1.26 10.72
N SER A 23 8.64 1.95 11.17
CA SER A 23 8.49 3.19 11.91
C SER A 23 9.34 4.27 11.27
N ASN A 24 8.81 5.48 11.19
CA ASN A 24 9.53 6.61 10.65
C ASN A 24 10.76 6.92 11.54
N PRO A 25 11.98 6.96 10.99
CA PRO A 25 13.18 7.26 11.77
C PRO A 25 13.16 8.63 12.47
N LYS A 26 12.33 9.56 11.96
CA LYS A 26 12.17 10.91 12.52
C LYS A 26 11.04 11.00 13.54
N ASN A 27 10.10 10.07 13.49
CA ASN A 27 8.95 10.00 14.39
C ASN A 27 8.53 8.54 14.58
N SER A 28 8.97 7.90 15.64
CA SER A 28 8.74 6.46 15.87
C SER A 28 7.26 6.07 16.07
N GLN A 29 6.36 7.02 16.25
CA GLN A 29 4.93 6.78 16.34
C GLN A 29 4.24 6.74 14.96
N GLU A 30 4.96 7.11 13.91
CA GLU A 30 4.46 7.10 12.54
C GLU A 30 4.86 5.79 11.85
N HIS A 31 3.85 5.05 11.38
CA HIS A 31 4.00 3.73 10.75
C HIS A 31 3.54 3.70 9.29
N GLY A 32 3.22 4.85 8.76
CA GLY A 32 2.67 5.10 7.45
C GLY A 32 1.87 6.39 7.44
N TYR A 33 0.91 6.51 6.52
CA TYR A 33 0.08 7.69 6.41
C TYR A 33 -1.27 7.36 5.79
N ASN A 34 -2.32 8.02 6.25
CA ASN A 34 -3.66 7.96 5.69
C ASN A 34 -3.83 9.08 4.66
N PHE A 35 -3.62 8.76 3.39
CA PHE A 35 -3.75 9.70 2.28
C PHE A 35 -5.20 9.93 1.89
N TRP A 36 -6.12 9.06 2.34
CA TRP A 36 -7.55 9.24 2.10
C TRP A 36 -8.10 10.44 2.87
N ASP A 37 -7.78 10.56 4.15
CA ASP A 37 -8.22 11.63 5.04
C ASP A 37 -7.15 12.71 5.27
N ASP A 38 -5.94 12.55 4.70
CA ASP A 38 -4.78 13.44 4.83
C ASP A 38 -4.33 13.64 6.29
N THR A 39 -4.13 12.51 6.99
CA THR A 39 -3.75 12.46 8.41
C THR A 39 -2.72 11.35 8.67
N PRO A 40 -1.84 11.48 9.68
CA PRO A 40 -0.94 10.39 10.08
C PRO A 40 -1.64 9.22 10.77
N GLU A 41 -2.87 9.38 11.23
CA GLU A 41 -3.65 8.33 11.89
C GLU A 41 -4.17 7.31 10.85
N LEU A 42 -3.71 6.07 10.97
CA LEU A 42 -4.19 4.95 10.17
C LEU A 42 -5.51 4.42 10.75
N ASP A 43 -6.54 4.40 9.94
CA ASP A 43 -7.89 4.04 10.38
C ASP A 43 -8.29 2.60 9.97
N TRP A 44 -7.67 1.61 10.58
CA TRP A 44 -8.01 0.20 10.33
C TRP A 44 -9.27 -0.29 11.05
N LYS A 45 -9.93 0.57 11.84
CA LYS A 45 -11.12 0.19 12.63
C LYS A 45 -12.42 0.53 11.93
N SER A 46 -12.43 1.53 11.06
CA SER A 46 -13.65 2.02 10.42
C SER A 46 -13.67 1.87 8.91
N VAL A 47 -12.59 1.40 8.31
CA VAL A 47 -12.48 1.21 6.86
C VAL A 47 -12.73 -0.25 6.48
N GLY A 48 -13.50 -0.47 5.43
CA GLY A 48 -13.58 -1.78 4.77
C GLY A 48 -14.54 -2.79 5.38
N GLY A 49 -15.40 -2.37 6.29
CA GLY A 49 -16.44 -3.26 6.81
C GLY A 49 -17.34 -3.78 5.68
N ASP A 50 -17.32 -5.09 5.43
CA ASP A 50 -18.43 -5.74 4.73
C ASP A 50 -19.58 -5.99 5.73
N ASP A 51 -20.73 -6.44 5.23
CA ASP A 51 -21.91 -6.75 6.06
C ASP A 51 -21.64 -7.78 7.18
N ARG A 52 -20.50 -8.47 7.14
CA ARG A 52 -20.08 -9.51 8.07
C ARG A 52 -19.14 -8.99 9.15
N ASN A 53 -18.36 -7.95 8.83
CA ASN A 53 -17.42 -7.36 9.77
C ASN A 53 -17.22 -5.84 9.50
N PRO A 54 -18.20 -5.02 9.92
CA PRO A 54 -18.22 -3.59 9.59
C PRO A 54 -17.16 -2.75 10.35
N GLU A 55 -16.37 -3.36 11.20
CA GLU A 55 -15.49 -2.61 12.12
C GLU A 55 -14.01 -2.60 11.72
N TYR A 56 -13.60 -3.37 10.70
CA TYR A 56 -12.17 -3.52 10.40
C TYR A 56 -11.86 -3.51 8.90
N ALA A 57 -10.87 -2.76 8.50
CA ALA A 57 -10.20 -2.92 7.22
C ALA A 57 -9.36 -4.21 7.28
N ASP A 58 -9.69 -5.18 6.46
CA ASP A 58 -9.02 -6.48 6.47
C ASP A 58 -8.08 -6.68 5.27
N HIS A 59 -8.39 -6.12 4.12
CA HIS A 59 -7.64 -6.35 2.89
C HIS A 59 -6.17 -5.92 3.00
N GLY A 60 -5.87 -4.68 3.38
CA GLY A 60 -4.49 -4.20 3.54
C GLY A 60 -3.72 -4.97 4.63
N THR A 61 -4.40 -5.36 5.70
CA THR A 61 -3.82 -6.21 6.76
C THR A 61 -3.52 -7.61 6.26
N HIS A 62 -4.41 -8.21 5.46
CA HIS A 62 -4.21 -9.52 4.85
C HIS A 62 -3.04 -9.50 3.86
N VAL A 63 -2.98 -8.50 2.98
CA VAL A 63 -1.86 -8.29 2.05
C VAL A 63 -0.54 -8.19 2.81
N ALA A 64 -0.49 -7.36 3.87
CA ALA A 64 0.70 -7.24 4.72
C ALA A 64 1.07 -8.57 5.39
N GLY A 65 0.08 -9.36 5.78
CA GLY A 65 0.28 -10.71 6.37
C GLY A 65 0.95 -11.67 5.41
N VAL A 66 0.49 -11.74 4.17
CA VAL A 66 1.11 -12.58 3.12
C VAL A 66 2.57 -12.19 2.89
N ILE A 67 2.88 -10.90 2.97
CA ILE A 67 4.26 -10.40 2.78
C ILE A 67 5.13 -10.67 4.01
N ALA A 68 4.66 -10.29 5.20
CA ALA A 68 5.53 -10.03 6.33
C ALA A 68 5.03 -10.56 7.69
N ALA A 69 4.01 -11.43 7.74
CA ALA A 69 3.68 -12.11 8.99
C ALA A 69 4.92 -12.82 9.55
N VAL A 70 5.15 -12.67 10.86
CA VAL A 70 6.39 -13.12 11.49
C VAL A 70 6.47 -14.64 11.49
N ASN A 71 7.50 -15.19 10.85
CA ASN A 71 7.67 -16.63 10.75
C ASN A 71 8.16 -17.22 12.08
N ASN A 72 7.70 -18.43 12.36
CA ASN A 72 8.15 -19.24 13.50
C ASN A 72 7.93 -18.56 14.87
N ASN A 73 6.87 -17.80 15.01
CA ASN A 73 6.47 -17.14 16.26
C ASN A 73 5.35 -17.89 17.02
N GLY A 74 4.90 -19.05 16.50
CA GLY A 74 3.83 -19.86 17.07
C GLY A 74 2.43 -19.23 16.97
N ARG A 75 2.23 -18.27 16.04
CA ARG A 75 0.97 -17.55 15.85
C ARG A 75 0.66 -17.39 14.37
N GLY A 76 -0.64 -17.24 14.05
CA GLY A 76 -1.14 -16.84 12.75
C GLY A 76 -0.57 -17.61 11.57
N VAL A 77 0.03 -16.89 10.64
CA VAL A 77 0.53 -17.40 9.36
C VAL A 77 2.02 -17.10 9.17
N CYS A 78 2.61 -17.59 8.08
CA CYS A 78 3.98 -17.28 7.70
C CYS A 78 3.98 -16.34 6.50
N GLY A 79 4.57 -15.17 6.64
CA GLY A 79 4.81 -14.26 5.53
C GLY A 79 5.99 -14.72 4.68
N ILE A 80 5.94 -14.45 3.36
CA ILE A 80 7.02 -14.82 2.42
C ILE A 80 8.36 -14.21 2.87
N ALA A 81 8.31 -12.97 3.37
CA ALA A 81 9.47 -12.20 3.84
C ALA A 81 9.37 -11.85 5.34
N GLY A 82 8.68 -12.66 6.13
CA GLY A 82 8.39 -12.41 7.55
C GLY A 82 9.59 -12.53 8.50
N GLY A 83 10.75 -12.99 8.01
CA GLY A 83 11.92 -13.20 8.86
C GLY A 83 11.79 -14.42 9.75
N ARG A 84 12.53 -14.45 10.86
CA ARG A 84 12.47 -15.52 11.87
C ARG A 84 12.34 -14.93 13.26
N SER A 85 11.36 -15.40 14.02
CA SER A 85 11.28 -15.17 15.49
C SER A 85 11.55 -13.71 15.90
N ASN A 86 10.84 -12.76 15.34
CA ASN A 86 10.96 -11.31 15.62
C ASN A 86 12.19 -10.62 15.05
N SER A 87 12.93 -11.25 14.13
CA SER A 87 14.09 -10.60 13.50
C SER A 87 14.18 -10.89 11.99
N GLY A 88 14.73 -9.94 11.26
CA GLY A 88 15.14 -10.14 9.87
C GLY A 88 14.03 -10.09 8.80
N GLY A 89 12.79 -9.81 9.16
CA GLY A 89 11.70 -9.58 8.20
C GLY A 89 11.80 -8.23 7.48
N VAL A 90 11.08 -8.12 6.36
CA VAL A 90 10.84 -6.82 5.74
C VAL A 90 10.01 -5.91 6.66
N ARG A 91 10.05 -4.61 6.42
CA ARG A 91 9.27 -3.63 7.17
C ARG A 91 8.09 -3.15 6.35
N ILE A 92 6.89 -3.29 6.86
CA ILE A 92 5.65 -2.85 6.22
C ILE A 92 5.39 -1.40 6.57
N MET A 93 5.31 -0.55 5.55
CA MET A 93 4.87 0.84 5.63
C MET A 93 3.42 0.89 5.14
N SER A 94 2.48 1.29 6.00
CA SER A 94 1.05 1.37 5.63
C SER A 94 0.77 2.69 4.93
N CYS A 95 0.41 2.62 3.65
CA CYS A 95 0.03 3.77 2.84
C CYS A 95 -1.46 3.67 2.50
N GLN A 96 -2.31 4.17 3.39
CA GLN A 96 -3.77 4.09 3.25
C GLN A 96 -4.26 5.02 2.15
N ILE A 97 -4.88 4.45 1.11
CA ILE A 97 -5.47 5.19 -0.01
C ILE A 97 -6.98 4.96 -0.16
N MET A 98 -7.58 4.20 0.73
CA MET A 98 -9.01 3.88 0.78
C MET A 98 -9.55 4.14 2.17
N GLY A 99 -10.81 4.58 2.26
CA GLY A 99 -11.46 4.90 3.52
C GLY A 99 -12.94 5.13 3.38
N ASN A 100 -13.66 5.20 4.50
CA ASN A 100 -15.11 5.40 4.56
C ASN A 100 -15.52 6.89 4.60
N SER A 101 -14.59 7.79 4.85
CA SER A 101 -14.89 9.22 4.88
C SER A 101 -15.39 9.69 3.53
N THR A 102 -16.56 10.33 3.49
CA THR A 102 -17.12 10.95 2.27
C THR A 102 -16.34 12.19 1.83
N THR A 103 -15.46 12.70 2.68
CA THR A 103 -14.61 13.86 2.40
C THR A 103 -13.18 13.48 2.02
N GLY A 104 -12.80 12.24 2.21
CA GLY A 104 -11.48 11.70 1.89
C GLY A 104 -11.28 11.43 0.40
N GLY A 105 -10.11 10.96 0.04
CA GLY A 105 -9.74 10.63 -1.34
C GLY A 105 -9.45 11.83 -2.23
N LYS A 106 -9.38 13.04 -1.67
CA LYS A 106 -9.09 14.26 -2.42
C LYS A 106 -7.61 14.40 -2.72
N GLY A 107 -7.29 14.97 -3.89
CA GLY A 107 -5.92 15.32 -4.25
C GLY A 107 -5.02 14.14 -4.57
N ASN A 108 -5.57 13.09 -5.19
CA ASN A 108 -4.84 11.92 -5.67
C ASN A 108 -4.07 11.16 -4.56
N PRO A 109 -4.77 10.49 -3.62
CA PRO A 109 -4.14 9.78 -2.50
C PRO A 109 -3.09 8.77 -2.97
N THR A 110 -3.32 8.10 -4.09
CA THR A 110 -2.40 7.11 -4.66
C THR A 110 -1.07 7.75 -5.08
N VAL A 111 -1.09 8.90 -5.75
CA VAL A 111 0.12 9.64 -6.15
C VAL A 111 0.93 10.04 -4.93
N LYS A 112 0.27 10.62 -3.92
CA LYS A 112 0.91 11.00 -2.65
C LYS A 112 1.52 9.79 -1.93
N ALA A 113 0.85 8.63 -1.99
CA ALA A 113 1.34 7.39 -1.38
C ALA A 113 2.65 6.90 -2.03
N PHE A 114 2.76 6.94 -3.36
CA PHE A 114 4.01 6.62 -4.06
C PHE A 114 5.14 7.58 -3.70
N GLU A 115 4.87 8.89 -3.66
CA GLU A 115 5.86 9.91 -3.27
C GLU A 115 6.33 9.71 -1.83
N TYR A 116 5.41 9.45 -0.90
CA TYR A 116 5.72 9.18 0.50
C TYR A 116 6.55 7.91 0.65
N ALA A 117 6.14 6.82 -0.02
CA ALA A 117 6.84 5.56 0.01
C ALA A 117 8.30 5.72 -0.46
N TRP A 118 8.50 6.40 -1.59
CA TRP A 118 9.82 6.68 -2.13
C TRP A 118 10.66 7.54 -1.19
N THR A 119 10.13 8.67 -0.72
CA THR A 119 10.87 9.61 0.14
C THR A 119 11.22 9.03 1.51
N ASN A 120 10.47 8.03 1.97
CA ASN A 120 10.72 7.31 3.22
C ASN A 120 11.47 5.97 3.04
N GLY A 121 12.01 5.73 1.84
CA GLY A 121 12.96 4.65 1.58
C GLY A 121 12.34 3.28 1.31
N ALA A 122 11.06 3.21 0.96
CA ALA A 122 10.48 1.98 0.43
C ALA A 122 11.13 1.63 -0.91
N ILE A 123 11.40 0.35 -1.12
CA ILE A 123 11.97 -0.17 -2.36
C ILE A 123 11.01 -1.08 -3.12
N ILE A 124 9.91 -1.44 -2.50
CA ILE A 124 8.80 -2.19 -3.09
C ILE A 124 7.52 -1.43 -2.76
N ALA A 125 6.66 -1.23 -3.76
CA ALA A 125 5.30 -0.75 -3.60
C ALA A 125 4.35 -1.89 -3.99
N GLN A 126 3.63 -2.41 -3.00
CA GLN A 126 2.61 -3.43 -3.20
C GLN A 126 1.26 -2.76 -3.42
N ASN A 127 0.60 -3.14 -4.51
CA ASN A 127 -0.68 -2.63 -4.95
C ASN A 127 -1.59 -3.80 -5.30
N SER A 128 -2.62 -4.08 -4.49
CA SER A 128 -3.57 -5.17 -4.69
C SER A 128 -4.96 -4.63 -5.01
N TRP A 129 -5.03 -3.73 -5.94
CA TRP A 129 -6.25 -3.09 -6.43
C TRP A 129 -6.11 -2.77 -7.92
N GLY A 130 -7.19 -2.45 -8.57
CA GLY A 130 -7.19 -2.15 -10.00
C GLY A 130 -8.36 -1.27 -10.40
N TYR A 131 -8.44 -0.98 -11.68
CA TYR A 131 -9.54 -0.23 -12.26
C TYR A 131 -10.60 -1.16 -12.79
N ASN A 132 -11.86 -0.76 -12.65
CA ASN A 132 -12.94 -1.43 -13.36
C ASN A 132 -12.80 -1.08 -14.85
N LEU A 133 -12.61 -2.09 -15.67
CA LEU A 133 -12.53 -1.99 -17.13
C LEU A 133 -13.91 -2.11 -17.79
N GLU A 134 -14.96 -1.79 -17.07
CA GLU A 134 -16.34 -1.77 -17.56
C GLU A 134 -16.92 -0.38 -17.35
N THR A 135 -17.67 0.09 -18.34
CA THR A 135 -18.48 1.29 -18.23
C THR A 135 -19.71 1.04 -17.33
N ALA A 136 -20.40 2.10 -16.92
CA ALA A 136 -21.57 1.99 -16.03
C ALA A 136 -22.71 1.12 -16.60
N ASP A 137 -22.76 0.90 -17.91
CA ASP A 137 -23.73 0.03 -18.58
C ASP A 137 -23.23 -1.43 -18.78
N GLY A 138 -22.04 -1.77 -18.25
CA GLY A 138 -21.44 -3.08 -18.33
C GLY A 138 -20.69 -3.36 -19.64
N THR A 139 -20.48 -2.35 -20.49
CA THR A 139 -19.67 -2.48 -21.70
C THR A 139 -18.20 -2.54 -21.32
N LYS A 140 -17.47 -3.55 -21.80
CA LYS A 140 -16.02 -3.67 -21.57
C LYS A 140 -15.26 -2.60 -22.35
N ILE A 141 -14.36 -1.92 -21.67
CA ILE A 141 -13.43 -0.96 -22.27
C ILE A 141 -12.40 -1.73 -23.11
N THR A 142 -12.21 -1.32 -24.36
CA THR A 142 -11.18 -1.93 -25.22
C THR A 142 -9.77 -1.55 -24.75
N PRO A 143 -8.73 -2.32 -25.12
CA PRO A 143 -7.34 -1.95 -24.80
C PRO A 143 -6.95 -0.56 -25.31
N GLU A 144 -7.43 -0.16 -26.49
CA GLU A 144 -7.16 1.15 -27.08
C GLU A 144 -7.85 2.29 -26.30
N GLU A 145 -9.08 2.06 -25.84
CA GLU A 145 -9.80 3.00 -24.96
C GLU A 145 -9.12 3.12 -23.63
N PHE A 146 -8.71 2.01 -23.01
CA PHE A 146 -7.95 2.01 -21.77
C PHE A 146 -6.64 2.79 -21.90
N GLU A 147 -5.86 2.56 -22.95
CA GLU A 147 -4.61 3.29 -23.21
C GLU A 147 -4.85 4.80 -23.36
N ARG A 148 -5.93 5.20 -24.01
CA ARG A 148 -6.30 6.61 -24.14
C ARG A 148 -6.66 7.21 -22.79
N GLU A 149 -7.52 6.53 -22.02
CA GLU A 149 -7.90 6.93 -20.67
C GLU A 149 -6.69 7.00 -19.74
N TRP A 150 -5.83 5.98 -19.80
CA TRP A 150 -4.61 5.91 -19.01
C TRP A 150 -3.68 7.10 -19.27
N LYS A 151 -3.52 7.48 -20.53
CA LYS A 151 -2.70 8.65 -20.90
C LYS A 151 -3.32 9.98 -20.50
N SER A 152 -4.63 10.12 -20.62
CA SER A 152 -5.31 11.39 -20.38
C SER A 152 -5.65 11.62 -18.92
N ASN A 153 -6.20 10.62 -18.24
CA ASN A 153 -6.77 10.76 -16.90
C ASN A 153 -5.86 10.27 -15.79
N TYR A 154 -4.94 9.33 -16.10
CA TYR A 154 -4.06 8.70 -15.13
C TYR A 154 -2.57 9.05 -15.32
N GLY A 155 -2.26 10.03 -16.16
CA GLY A 155 -0.88 10.43 -16.45
C GLY A 155 -0.07 10.78 -15.21
N ILE A 156 -0.66 11.51 -14.26
CA ILE A 156 0.02 11.89 -12.99
C ILE A 156 0.36 10.64 -12.17
N MET A 157 -0.54 9.65 -12.14
CA MET A 157 -0.27 8.41 -11.40
C MET A 157 0.82 7.58 -12.08
N ARG A 158 0.79 7.48 -13.41
CA ARG A 158 1.87 6.82 -14.17
C ARG A 158 3.21 7.46 -13.87
N ASP A 159 3.28 8.79 -13.85
CA ASP A 159 4.51 9.52 -13.57
C ASP A 159 5.00 9.30 -12.13
N ALA A 160 4.08 9.16 -11.15
CA ALA A 160 4.42 8.82 -9.78
C ALA A 160 4.99 7.39 -9.67
N ILE A 161 4.38 6.43 -10.37
CA ILE A 161 4.86 5.05 -10.46
C ILE A 161 6.24 5.01 -11.12
N ASP A 162 6.42 5.67 -12.26
CA ASP A 162 7.71 5.75 -12.96
C ASP A 162 8.80 6.38 -12.10
N THR A 163 8.45 7.40 -11.32
CA THR A 163 9.36 8.06 -10.37
C THR A 163 9.76 7.08 -9.27
N PHE A 164 8.81 6.35 -8.71
CA PHE A 164 9.09 5.31 -7.72
C PHE A 164 10.01 4.23 -8.29
N VAL A 165 9.70 3.70 -9.47
CA VAL A 165 10.48 2.64 -10.13
C VAL A 165 11.92 3.06 -10.39
N ARG A 166 12.13 4.32 -10.81
CA ARG A 166 13.46 4.84 -11.12
C ARG A 166 14.25 5.27 -9.89
N GLY A 167 13.57 5.71 -8.84
CA GLY A 167 14.18 6.34 -7.67
C GLY A 167 14.25 5.47 -6.42
N ALA A 168 13.26 4.58 -6.24
CA ALA A 168 13.13 3.83 -5.00
C ALA A 168 14.28 2.84 -4.78
N GLY A 169 14.88 2.92 -3.59
CA GLY A 169 15.90 1.98 -3.14
C GLY A 169 17.21 1.99 -3.89
N THR A 170 17.38 2.86 -4.87
CA THR A 170 18.62 2.95 -5.62
C THR A 170 19.34 4.26 -5.31
N ARG A 171 20.62 4.14 -4.98
CA ARG A 171 21.56 5.26 -5.08
C ARG A 171 21.96 5.51 -6.54
N ASN A 172 21.49 4.66 -7.46
CA ASN A 172 21.76 4.73 -8.87
C ASN A 172 20.45 4.89 -9.65
N PRO A 173 20.11 6.09 -10.12
CA PRO A 173 18.88 6.36 -10.87
C PRO A 173 18.80 5.60 -12.21
N ASN A 174 19.90 4.96 -12.65
CA ASN A 174 19.95 4.17 -13.88
C ASN A 174 19.68 2.67 -13.64
N SER A 175 19.37 2.27 -12.43
CA SER A 175 19.03 0.89 -12.11
C SER A 175 17.61 0.83 -11.53
N PRO A 176 16.58 0.84 -12.39
CA PRO A 176 15.20 0.81 -11.94
C PRO A 176 14.89 -0.51 -11.23
N LEU A 177 14.15 -0.41 -10.13
CA LEU A 177 13.62 -1.59 -9.44
C LEU A 177 12.38 -2.11 -10.17
N PRO A 178 12.19 -3.44 -10.21
CA PRO A 178 10.96 -3.99 -10.74
C PRO A 178 9.78 -3.60 -9.86
N VAL A 179 8.69 -3.18 -10.49
CA VAL A 179 7.38 -3.00 -9.86
C VAL A 179 6.49 -4.15 -10.31
N SER A 180 5.82 -4.80 -9.38
CA SER A 180 4.78 -5.77 -9.70
C SER A 180 3.42 -5.11 -9.60
N TYR A 181 2.64 -5.25 -10.67
CA TYR A 181 1.21 -5.01 -10.66
C TYR A 181 0.50 -6.35 -10.72
N THR A 182 -0.52 -6.50 -9.95
CA THR A 182 -1.48 -7.62 -10.09
C THR A 182 -2.83 -7.10 -10.47
#